data_20af79e18b9b0bd3d8608afd94d29363
#
_entry.id   20af79e18b9b0bd3d8608afd94d29363
#
_cell.length_a   1.000
_cell.length_b   1.000
_cell.length_c   1.000
_cell.angle_alpha   90.00
_cell.angle_beta   90.00
_cell.angle_gamma   90.00
#
_symmetry.space_group_name_H-M   'P 1'
#
loop_
_entity.id
_entity.type
_entity.pdbx_description
1 polymer ?
#
loop_
_entity_poly.entity_id
_entity_poly.type
_entity_poly.pdbx_seq_one_letter_code
_entity_poly.pdbx_strand_id
1 'polypeptide(L)'
;MDLNDELFQRAQISIPGGVNSPVRAFRSVGGSPRFIDRAKGPYMWDATGKQFIDYILSWGPMILGHNNDEVIAAVDEAVSKGLSFGAVTQGETLIAEEVRKLVPSMDQVRLVSSGTEAGMSAIRLARGYTGRNKIIKFEGCYHGHSDSLLVKAGSGMLTFGNPSSAGVPASVTEHTLVLEYNNPQQLEDAFAQWGDDIACVIVEAVAGNMNMVRGNPEFLRTMRELCTKHGAVLIVDEVMTGFRVAQGGAQAFYGIEPDLTMLGKVIGGGMPVAAFGGRREIMQQIAPLGLPGRHAFRQPRRRRLRSCDPQGHSGSGLPRQAFPRRRPPRQGPNGRRSGKRHHVLRRQRRRHVRPLLPAVRPARLRRRDEVRHGDVQPLLPRHARARRLLRPVRLRGRLRLDHAHRRSDRRDHRRRSRDVC
;
A
#
# COMPACT_ATOMS: atom_id res chain seq x y z
N MET A 1 -26.06 -13.25 -26.36
CA MET A 1 -25.48 -12.39 -25.29
C MET A 1 -25.60 -13.20 -24.01
N ASP A 2 -24.49 -13.46 -23.33
CA ASP A 2 -24.57 -14.17 -22.04
C ASP A 2 -24.81 -13.17 -20.88
N LEU A 3 -25.09 -13.67 -19.68
CA LEU A 3 -25.37 -12.82 -18.51
C LEU A 3 -24.20 -11.89 -18.17
N ASN A 4 -22.94 -12.29 -18.41
CA ASN A 4 -21.79 -11.41 -18.20
C ASN A 4 -21.81 -10.20 -19.14
N ASP A 5 -22.19 -10.40 -20.41
CA ASP A 5 -22.29 -9.34 -21.40
C ASP A 5 -23.40 -8.35 -21.01
N GLU A 6 -24.57 -8.86 -20.56
CA GLU A 6 -25.67 -8.02 -20.07
C GLU A 6 -25.23 -7.19 -18.86
N LEU A 7 -24.59 -7.80 -17.88
CA LEU A 7 -24.08 -7.14 -16.69
C LEU A 7 -23.03 -6.08 -17.05
N PHE A 8 -22.17 -6.34 -18.03
CA PHE A 8 -21.17 -5.37 -18.46
C PHE A 8 -21.81 -4.15 -19.15
N GLN A 9 -22.80 -4.37 -20.02
CA GLN A 9 -23.55 -3.24 -20.62
C GLN A 9 -24.22 -2.37 -19.56
N ARG A 10 -24.87 -2.99 -18.58
CA ARG A 10 -25.47 -2.26 -17.45
C ARG A 10 -24.43 -1.54 -16.60
N ALA A 11 -23.28 -2.17 -16.35
CA ALA A 11 -22.18 -1.54 -15.60
C ALA A 11 -21.64 -0.30 -16.32
N GLN A 12 -21.54 -0.31 -17.65
CA GLN A 12 -21.07 0.83 -18.43
C GLN A 12 -21.98 2.08 -18.32
N ILE A 13 -23.24 1.90 -17.98
CA ILE A 13 -24.18 3.01 -17.74
C ILE A 13 -23.85 3.74 -16.43
N SER A 14 -23.44 2.98 -15.39
CA SER A 14 -23.30 3.50 -14.03
C SER A 14 -21.85 3.69 -13.58
N ILE A 15 -20.90 3.01 -14.23
CA ILE A 15 -19.49 2.99 -13.86
C ILE A 15 -18.65 3.38 -15.09
N PRO A 16 -17.77 4.36 -15.03
CA PRO A 16 -16.93 4.74 -16.14
C PRO A 16 -16.14 3.54 -16.70
N GLY A 17 -16.40 3.18 -17.98
CA GLY A 17 -15.82 2.01 -18.62
C GLY A 17 -16.32 0.64 -18.11
N GLY A 18 -17.38 0.63 -17.28
CA GLY A 18 -18.02 -0.57 -16.73
C GLY A 18 -17.22 -1.28 -15.61
N VAL A 19 -16.12 -0.69 -15.13
CA VAL A 19 -15.23 -1.31 -14.13
C VAL A 19 -14.67 -0.26 -13.16
N ASN A 20 -14.41 -0.66 -11.91
CA ASN A 20 -13.77 0.18 -10.89
C ASN A 20 -12.24 0.12 -10.93
N SER A 21 -11.65 -0.64 -11.86
CA SER A 21 -10.21 -0.68 -12.12
C SER A 21 -9.96 -0.94 -13.59
N PRO A 22 -9.12 -0.13 -14.28
CA PRO A 22 -8.87 -0.26 -15.72
C PRO A 22 -8.41 -1.64 -16.17
N VAL A 23 -7.63 -2.34 -15.34
CA VAL A 23 -7.14 -3.69 -15.65
C VAL A 23 -8.25 -4.74 -15.77
N ARG A 24 -9.43 -4.47 -15.20
CA ARG A 24 -10.59 -5.38 -15.26
C ARG A 24 -11.42 -5.23 -16.54
N ALA A 25 -11.15 -4.18 -17.35
CA ALA A 25 -11.95 -3.86 -18.53
C ALA A 25 -11.63 -4.73 -19.77
N PHE A 26 -10.65 -5.62 -19.69
CA PHE A 26 -10.19 -6.50 -20.77
C PHE A 26 -9.71 -5.77 -22.05
N ARG A 27 -9.51 -4.44 -22.00
CA ARG A 27 -9.16 -3.64 -23.19
C ARG A 27 -7.86 -4.09 -23.87
N SER A 28 -6.87 -4.51 -23.08
CA SER A 28 -5.56 -4.96 -23.59
C SER A 28 -5.55 -6.43 -24.06
N VAL A 29 -6.57 -7.20 -23.75
CA VAL A 29 -6.62 -8.64 -24.00
C VAL A 29 -7.81 -9.08 -24.86
N GLY A 30 -8.80 -8.19 -25.04
CA GLY A 30 -10.02 -8.46 -25.78
C GLY A 30 -11.06 -9.29 -25.00
N GLY A 31 -12.29 -9.32 -25.52
CA GLY A 31 -13.42 -10.00 -24.89
C GLY A 31 -14.13 -9.16 -23.85
N SER A 32 -15.15 -9.75 -23.20
CA SER A 32 -15.93 -9.11 -22.14
C SER A 32 -15.46 -9.54 -20.76
N PRO A 33 -15.45 -8.64 -19.77
CA PRO A 33 -15.17 -8.98 -18.37
C PRO A 33 -16.11 -10.04 -17.83
N ARG A 34 -15.61 -10.94 -16.98
CA ARG A 34 -16.43 -11.91 -16.28
C ARG A 34 -16.86 -11.33 -14.93
N PHE A 35 -18.15 -11.42 -14.63
CA PHE A 35 -18.73 -11.01 -13.36
C PHE A 35 -18.69 -12.21 -12.40
N ILE A 36 -17.82 -12.15 -11.42
CA ILE A 36 -17.63 -13.24 -10.46
C ILE A 36 -18.74 -13.19 -9.42
N ASP A 37 -19.42 -14.31 -9.22
CA ASP A 37 -20.49 -14.47 -8.24
C ASP A 37 -19.97 -15.00 -6.90
N ARG A 38 -19.09 -16.00 -6.93
CA ARG A 38 -18.52 -16.63 -5.73
C ARG A 38 -17.15 -17.23 -6.00
N ALA A 39 -16.41 -17.47 -4.92
CA ALA A 39 -15.11 -18.13 -4.99
C ALA A 39 -14.85 -18.97 -3.72
N LYS A 40 -14.09 -20.07 -3.85
CA LYS A 40 -13.66 -20.93 -2.73
C LYS A 40 -12.35 -21.63 -3.08
N GLY A 41 -11.37 -21.54 -2.20
CA GLY A 41 -10.04 -22.10 -2.45
C GLY A 41 -9.44 -21.54 -3.75
N PRO A 42 -9.02 -22.40 -4.70
CA PRO A 42 -8.45 -21.97 -5.97
C PRO A 42 -9.49 -21.71 -7.06
N TYR A 43 -10.79 -21.79 -6.76
CA TYR A 43 -11.84 -21.72 -7.76
C TYR A 43 -12.68 -20.46 -7.65
N MET A 44 -13.10 -19.93 -8.80
CA MET A 44 -14.10 -18.87 -8.93
C MET A 44 -15.22 -19.31 -9.89
N TRP A 45 -16.42 -18.79 -9.68
CA TRP A 45 -17.58 -18.99 -10.55
C TRP A 45 -18.11 -17.65 -11.02
N ASP A 46 -18.35 -17.51 -12.31
CA ASP A 46 -18.97 -16.32 -12.85
C ASP A 46 -20.50 -16.31 -12.67
N ALA A 47 -21.13 -15.23 -13.08
CA ALA A 47 -22.58 -15.04 -12.99
C ALA A 47 -23.39 -16.07 -13.80
N THR A 48 -22.78 -16.75 -14.78
CA THR A 48 -23.41 -17.85 -15.52
C THR A 48 -23.27 -19.20 -14.82
N GLY A 49 -22.53 -19.27 -13.72
CA GLY A 49 -22.20 -20.49 -13.00
C GLY A 49 -20.98 -21.24 -13.54
N LYS A 50 -20.29 -20.70 -14.55
CA LYS A 50 -19.07 -21.29 -15.10
C LYS A 50 -17.94 -21.21 -14.10
N GLN A 51 -17.28 -22.35 -13.87
CA GLN A 51 -16.14 -22.46 -12.95
C GLN A 51 -14.81 -22.18 -13.66
N PHE A 52 -13.90 -21.52 -12.91
CA PHE A 52 -12.54 -21.22 -13.35
C PHE A 52 -11.55 -21.57 -12.23
N ILE A 53 -10.34 -21.99 -12.62
CA ILE A 53 -9.19 -22.00 -11.71
C ILE A 53 -8.60 -20.60 -11.69
N ASP A 54 -8.46 -20.02 -10.50
CA ASP A 54 -7.93 -18.67 -10.32
C ASP A 54 -6.43 -18.68 -10.07
N TYR A 55 -5.65 -18.24 -11.06
CA TYR A 55 -4.20 -18.01 -10.93
C TYR A 55 -3.85 -16.56 -10.55
N ILE A 56 -4.83 -15.69 -10.32
CA ILE A 56 -4.63 -14.27 -10.02
C ILE A 56 -4.75 -14.01 -8.53
N LEU A 57 -5.66 -14.72 -7.83
CA LEU A 57 -5.88 -14.63 -6.39
C LEU A 57 -6.06 -13.19 -5.91
N SER A 58 -6.98 -12.47 -6.58
CA SER A 58 -7.31 -11.06 -6.31
C SER A 58 -6.12 -10.10 -6.42
N TRP A 59 -5.14 -10.39 -7.29
CA TRP A 59 -3.90 -9.61 -7.45
C TRP A 59 -2.99 -9.62 -6.22
N GLY A 60 -3.06 -10.71 -5.44
CA GLY A 60 -2.09 -10.97 -4.37
C GLY A 60 -2.63 -11.25 -2.97
N PRO A 61 -3.78 -10.72 -2.50
CA PRO A 61 -4.19 -10.89 -1.11
C PRO A 61 -4.57 -12.33 -0.73
N MET A 62 -5.11 -13.14 -1.66
CA MET A 62 -5.67 -14.46 -1.36
C MET A 62 -4.60 -15.56 -1.27
N ILE A 63 -3.59 -15.38 -0.42
CA ILE A 63 -2.49 -16.35 -0.26
C ILE A 63 -2.96 -17.71 0.26
N LEU A 64 -4.06 -17.73 1.05
CA LEU A 64 -4.70 -18.95 1.57
C LEU A 64 -5.83 -19.47 0.65
N GLY A 65 -5.98 -18.88 -0.55
CA GLY A 65 -7.12 -19.11 -1.42
C GLY A 65 -8.34 -18.29 -1.01
N HIS A 66 -9.38 -18.36 -1.85
CA HIS A 66 -10.63 -17.66 -1.60
C HIS A 66 -11.42 -18.27 -0.46
N ASN A 67 -12.09 -17.41 0.32
CA ASN A 67 -13.07 -17.81 1.33
C ASN A 67 -12.53 -18.90 2.28
N ASN A 68 -11.32 -18.69 2.81
CA ASN A 68 -10.70 -19.58 3.79
C ASN A 68 -11.56 -19.63 5.06
N ASP A 69 -11.85 -20.84 5.56
CA ASP A 69 -12.84 -21.03 6.62
C ASP A 69 -12.43 -20.37 7.95
N GLU A 70 -11.14 -20.40 8.31
CA GLU A 70 -10.64 -19.78 9.54
C GLU A 70 -10.70 -18.25 9.46
N VAL A 71 -10.36 -17.69 8.29
CA VAL A 71 -10.43 -16.24 8.06
C VAL A 71 -11.89 -15.77 8.11
N ILE A 72 -12.81 -16.50 7.48
CA ILE A 72 -14.24 -16.14 7.48
C ILE A 72 -14.81 -16.23 8.89
N ALA A 73 -14.49 -17.26 9.66
CA ALA A 73 -14.95 -17.39 11.05
C ALA A 73 -14.47 -16.21 11.92
N ALA A 74 -13.22 -15.80 11.76
CA ALA A 74 -12.68 -14.63 12.48
C ALA A 74 -13.35 -13.31 12.07
N VAL A 75 -13.66 -13.16 10.76
CA VAL A 75 -14.39 -11.98 10.24
C VAL A 75 -15.81 -11.95 10.78
N ASP A 76 -16.54 -13.08 10.77
CA ASP A 76 -17.91 -13.17 11.27
C ASP A 76 -17.96 -12.84 12.77
N GLU A 77 -17.02 -13.34 13.56
CA GLU A 77 -16.88 -12.98 14.97
C GLU A 77 -16.63 -11.47 15.15
N ALA A 78 -15.73 -10.88 14.38
CA ALA A 78 -15.44 -9.46 14.47
C ALA A 78 -16.64 -8.59 14.07
N VAL A 79 -17.34 -8.94 12.99
CA VAL A 79 -18.55 -8.24 12.51
C VAL A 79 -19.67 -8.28 13.55
N SER A 80 -19.82 -9.40 14.27
CA SER A 80 -20.84 -9.53 15.34
C SER A 80 -20.65 -8.53 16.49
N LYS A 81 -19.42 -8.02 16.69
CA LYS A 81 -19.08 -7.02 17.71
C LYS A 81 -19.22 -5.58 17.23
N GLY A 82 -19.36 -5.36 15.91
CA GLY A 82 -19.50 -4.05 15.27
C GLY A 82 -18.41 -3.78 14.22
N LEU A 83 -18.76 -2.95 13.24
CA LEU A 83 -17.87 -2.67 12.08
C LEU A 83 -16.93 -1.46 12.29
N SER A 84 -17.32 -0.51 13.15
CA SER A 84 -16.54 0.73 13.36
C SER A 84 -16.98 1.40 14.67
N PHE A 85 -16.00 1.85 15.45
CA PHE A 85 -16.27 2.41 16.78
C PHE A 85 -15.88 3.88 16.92
N GLY A 86 -15.08 4.44 15.98
CA GLY A 86 -14.51 5.77 16.12
C GLY A 86 -13.55 5.91 17.32
N ALA A 87 -13.08 4.77 17.86
CA ALA A 87 -12.18 4.66 19.00
C ALA A 87 -11.13 3.57 18.71
N VAL A 88 -10.07 3.54 19.53
CA VAL A 88 -9.02 2.50 19.44
C VAL A 88 -9.57 1.12 19.78
N THR A 89 -9.02 0.09 19.14
CA THR A 89 -9.41 -1.30 19.35
C THR A 89 -8.21 -2.17 19.72
N GLN A 90 -8.48 -3.26 20.44
CA GLN A 90 -7.45 -4.25 20.74
C GLN A 90 -6.88 -4.88 19.46
N GLY A 91 -7.74 -5.10 18.44
CA GLY A 91 -7.33 -5.69 17.17
C GLY A 91 -6.23 -4.88 16.45
N GLU A 92 -6.29 -3.55 16.51
CA GLU A 92 -5.24 -2.69 15.93
C GLU A 92 -3.89 -2.89 16.62
N THR A 93 -3.89 -3.04 17.94
CA THR A 93 -2.66 -3.31 18.71
C THR A 93 -2.10 -4.67 18.36
N LEU A 94 -2.93 -5.72 18.39
CA LEU A 94 -2.51 -7.09 18.10
C LEU A 94 -1.91 -7.25 16.71
N ILE A 95 -2.53 -6.68 15.67
CA ILE A 95 -1.99 -6.75 14.31
C ILE A 95 -0.68 -5.97 14.19
N ALA A 96 -0.54 -4.83 14.85
CA ALA A 96 0.71 -4.06 14.83
C ALA A 96 1.84 -4.82 15.53
N GLU A 97 1.56 -5.50 16.65
CA GLU A 97 2.53 -6.34 17.36
C GLU A 97 2.96 -7.54 16.52
N GLU A 98 2.02 -8.22 15.85
CA GLU A 98 2.34 -9.35 14.98
C GLU A 98 3.15 -8.93 13.76
N VAL A 99 2.82 -7.80 13.12
CA VAL A 99 3.62 -7.24 12.02
C VAL A 99 5.04 -6.96 12.48
N ARG A 100 5.25 -6.32 13.65
CA ARG A 100 6.58 -6.03 14.19
C ARG A 100 7.39 -7.28 14.47
N LYS A 101 6.74 -8.34 14.93
CA LYS A 101 7.37 -9.64 15.18
C LYS A 101 7.84 -10.31 13.89
N LEU A 102 7.04 -10.22 12.82
CA LEU A 102 7.33 -10.85 11.52
C LEU A 102 8.24 -10.00 10.63
N VAL A 103 8.24 -8.68 10.79
CA VAL A 103 9.03 -7.72 10.03
C VAL A 103 9.81 -6.82 11.01
N PRO A 104 10.97 -7.28 11.51
CA PRO A 104 11.71 -6.61 12.59
C PRO A 104 12.19 -5.19 12.28
N SER A 105 12.32 -4.82 10.99
CA SER A 105 12.65 -3.45 10.56
C SER A 105 11.55 -2.43 10.90
N MET A 106 10.34 -2.89 11.28
CA MET A 106 9.22 -2.05 11.60
C MET A 106 9.07 -1.89 13.12
N ASP A 107 9.80 -0.97 13.75
CA ASP A 107 9.66 -0.65 15.18
C ASP A 107 8.27 -0.14 15.56
N GLN A 108 7.66 0.62 14.65
CA GLN A 108 6.29 1.13 14.79
C GLN A 108 5.53 0.97 13.49
N VAL A 109 4.23 0.72 13.61
CA VAL A 109 3.32 0.44 12.49
C VAL A 109 2.11 1.35 12.59
N ARG A 110 1.64 1.84 11.45
CA ARG A 110 0.35 2.52 11.32
C ARG A 110 -0.49 1.86 10.24
N LEU A 111 -1.72 1.51 10.60
CA LEU A 111 -2.68 0.92 9.67
C LEU A 111 -3.30 2.01 8.79
N VAL A 112 -3.56 1.64 7.54
CA VAL A 112 -4.27 2.43 6.52
C VAL A 112 -5.13 1.48 5.68
N SER A 113 -5.93 2.00 4.76
CA SER A 113 -6.89 1.17 4.01
C SER A 113 -6.34 0.60 2.70
N SER A 114 -5.25 1.15 2.17
CA SER A 114 -4.69 0.72 0.88
C SER A 114 -3.17 0.92 0.80
N GLY A 115 -2.52 0.16 -0.10
CA GLY A 115 -1.11 0.37 -0.43
C GLY A 115 -0.81 1.78 -0.95
N THR A 116 -1.76 2.40 -1.65
CA THR A 116 -1.65 3.80 -2.09
C THR A 116 -1.55 4.76 -0.91
N GLU A 117 -2.40 4.59 0.11
CA GLU A 117 -2.33 5.39 1.33
C GLU A 117 -1.04 5.15 2.11
N ALA A 118 -0.56 3.90 2.15
CA ALA A 118 0.72 3.56 2.75
C ALA A 118 1.87 4.31 2.05
N GLY A 119 1.95 4.28 0.72
CA GLY A 119 2.97 4.97 -0.07
C GLY A 119 2.90 6.49 0.05
N MET A 120 1.70 7.07 -0.06
CA MET A 120 1.47 8.48 0.14
C MET A 120 1.93 8.94 1.54
N SER A 121 1.64 8.14 2.56
CA SER A 121 2.00 8.45 3.94
C SER A 121 3.49 8.30 4.20
N ALA A 122 4.12 7.23 3.69
CA ALA A 122 5.54 6.97 3.84
C ALA A 122 6.40 8.06 3.17
N ILE A 123 6.04 8.47 1.94
CA ILE A 123 6.73 9.56 1.23
C ILE A 123 6.58 10.89 1.97
N ARG A 124 5.36 11.23 2.42
CA ARG A 124 5.15 12.45 3.20
C ARG A 124 5.97 12.45 4.49
N LEU A 125 6.02 11.29 5.16
CA LEU A 125 6.82 11.11 6.37
C LEU A 125 8.32 11.26 6.09
N ALA A 126 8.84 10.66 5.03
CA ALA A 126 10.22 10.77 4.62
C ALA A 126 10.62 12.23 4.30
N ARG A 127 9.77 12.95 3.57
CA ARG A 127 9.96 14.39 3.32
C ARG A 127 9.96 15.22 4.61
N GLY A 128 9.02 14.93 5.51
CA GLY A 128 8.94 15.63 6.79
C GLY A 128 10.13 15.36 7.70
N TYR A 129 10.63 14.13 7.71
CA TYR A 129 11.79 13.72 8.50
C TYR A 129 13.10 14.32 8.00
N THR A 130 13.32 14.27 6.68
CA THR A 130 14.56 14.77 6.06
C THR A 130 14.56 16.28 5.82
N GLY A 131 13.37 16.91 5.73
CA GLY A 131 13.23 18.31 5.29
C GLY A 131 13.48 18.51 3.79
N ARG A 132 13.53 17.43 2.99
CA ARG A 132 13.87 17.43 1.57
C ARG A 132 12.65 17.10 0.71
N ASN A 133 12.73 17.37 -0.61
CA ASN A 133 11.57 17.26 -1.51
C ASN A 133 11.67 16.16 -2.56
N LYS A 134 12.90 15.84 -3.04
CA LYS A 134 13.07 14.90 -4.14
C LYS A 134 12.83 13.45 -3.72
N ILE A 135 12.23 12.69 -4.63
CA ILE A 135 12.02 11.24 -4.50
C ILE A 135 12.64 10.54 -5.69
N ILE A 136 13.24 9.39 -5.46
CA ILE A 136 13.61 8.44 -6.51
C ILE A 136 12.63 7.30 -6.54
N LYS A 137 12.12 6.96 -7.71
CA LYS A 137 11.40 5.71 -8.00
C LYS A 137 12.01 5.06 -9.25
N PHE A 138 11.58 3.84 -9.56
CA PHE A 138 12.10 3.09 -10.69
C PHE A 138 11.03 2.86 -11.76
N GLU A 139 11.46 2.85 -13.02
CA GLU A 139 10.59 2.54 -14.15
C GLU A 139 10.02 1.12 -13.98
N GLY A 140 8.76 0.94 -14.33
CA GLY A 140 8.04 -0.32 -14.18
C GLY A 140 7.54 -0.64 -12.77
N CYS A 141 8.09 -0.02 -11.71
CA CYS A 141 7.58 -0.15 -10.35
C CYS A 141 6.26 0.60 -10.17
N TYR A 142 5.33 -0.01 -9.41
CA TYR A 142 4.03 0.57 -9.11
C TYR A 142 3.81 0.67 -7.60
N HIS A 143 3.61 1.89 -7.13
CA HIS A 143 3.46 2.21 -5.71
C HIS A 143 2.11 2.89 -5.39
N GLY A 144 1.06 2.54 -6.12
CA GLY A 144 -0.26 3.19 -6.01
C GLY A 144 -0.39 4.42 -6.91
N HIS A 145 -1.46 5.18 -6.70
CA HIS A 145 -1.84 6.30 -7.59
C HIS A 145 -1.74 7.67 -6.91
N SER A 146 -0.80 7.84 -5.99
CA SER A 146 -0.44 9.17 -5.49
C SER A 146 0.16 9.99 -6.62
N ASP A 147 -0.23 11.27 -6.75
CA ASP A 147 0.18 12.14 -7.86
C ASP A 147 1.69 12.19 -8.07
N SER A 148 2.47 12.25 -6.99
CA SER A 148 3.94 12.24 -7.06
C SER A 148 4.54 10.94 -7.60
N LEU A 149 3.76 9.87 -7.71
CA LEU A 149 4.19 8.57 -8.22
C LEU A 149 3.65 8.26 -9.62
N LEU A 150 2.70 9.06 -10.11
CA LEU A 150 2.16 8.96 -11.47
C LEU A 150 3.06 9.70 -12.46
N VAL A 151 4.28 9.19 -12.60
CA VAL A 151 5.39 9.81 -13.34
C VAL A 151 6.01 8.79 -14.28
N LYS A 152 6.32 9.20 -15.50
CA LYS A 152 7.13 8.46 -16.48
C LYS A 152 8.54 9.00 -16.50
N ALA A 153 9.51 8.19 -16.91
CA ALA A 153 10.85 8.64 -17.18
C ALA A 153 10.86 9.81 -18.19
N GLY A 154 11.74 10.78 -17.98
CA GLY A 154 11.97 11.86 -18.92
C GLY A 154 12.74 11.38 -20.16
N SER A 155 12.91 12.25 -21.15
CA SER A 155 13.57 11.94 -22.43
C SER A 155 15.10 11.82 -22.37
N GLY A 156 15.71 12.02 -21.22
CA GLY A 156 17.17 11.92 -21.02
C GLY A 156 17.53 11.22 -19.73
N MET A 157 18.79 10.79 -19.61
CA MET A 157 19.31 10.25 -18.35
C MET A 157 19.19 11.31 -17.24
N LEU A 158 18.73 10.91 -16.06
CA LEU A 158 18.58 11.76 -14.86
C LEU A 158 17.67 12.98 -15.05
N THR A 159 16.67 12.90 -15.91
CA THR A 159 15.66 13.96 -16.06
C THR A 159 14.47 13.70 -15.13
N PHE A 160 13.90 14.80 -14.60
CA PHE A 160 12.65 14.70 -13.86
C PHE A 160 11.52 14.17 -14.74
N GLY A 161 10.69 13.33 -14.16
CA GLY A 161 9.65 12.64 -14.89
C GLY A 161 8.51 13.54 -15.34
N ASN A 162 7.92 13.18 -16.46
CA ASN A 162 6.70 13.79 -16.95
C ASN A 162 5.46 13.14 -16.30
N PRO A 163 4.37 13.87 -16.07
CA PRO A 163 3.12 13.27 -15.60
C PRO A 163 2.68 12.11 -16.51
N SER A 164 2.34 10.98 -15.90
CA SER A 164 1.80 9.82 -16.62
C SER A 164 0.27 9.80 -16.66
N SER A 165 -0.36 10.75 -15.97
CA SER A 165 -1.82 10.92 -15.90
C SER A 165 -2.18 12.38 -16.22
N ALA A 166 -3.20 12.56 -17.04
CA ALA A 166 -3.62 13.87 -17.56
C ALA A 166 -4.03 14.90 -16.48
N GLY A 167 -4.38 14.45 -15.28
CA GLY A 167 -4.79 15.34 -14.19
C GLY A 167 -3.69 15.72 -13.21
N VAL A 168 -2.46 15.24 -13.41
CA VAL A 168 -1.33 15.52 -12.50
C VAL A 168 -0.56 16.73 -13.01
N PRO A 169 -0.45 17.83 -12.21
CA PRO A 169 0.35 19.00 -12.61
C PRO A 169 1.84 18.69 -12.66
N ALA A 170 2.56 19.32 -13.59
CA ALA A 170 4.01 19.19 -13.70
C ALA A 170 4.75 19.56 -12.39
N SER A 171 4.26 20.56 -11.65
CA SER A 171 4.81 20.97 -10.35
C SER A 171 4.76 19.89 -9.26
N VAL A 172 3.91 18.87 -9.40
CA VAL A 172 3.87 17.74 -8.48
C VAL A 172 4.92 16.69 -8.85
N THR A 173 5.21 16.52 -10.14
CA THR A 173 6.14 15.52 -10.66
C THR A 173 7.58 16.02 -10.78
N GLU A 174 7.83 17.33 -10.76
CA GLU A 174 9.16 17.94 -10.87
C GLU A 174 10.15 17.54 -9.77
N HIS A 175 9.64 16.97 -8.68
CA HIS A 175 10.46 16.45 -7.58
C HIS A 175 10.64 14.94 -7.62
N THR A 176 10.18 14.26 -8.67
CA THR A 176 10.28 12.81 -8.79
C THR A 176 11.22 12.41 -9.91
N LEU A 177 12.34 11.78 -9.53
CA LEU A 177 13.27 11.15 -10.44
C LEU A 177 12.81 9.73 -10.73
N VAL A 178 12.76 9.35 -12.01
CA VAL A 178 12.46 7.99 -12.44
C VAL A 178 13.71 7.41 -13.07
N LEU A 179 14.29 6.41 -12.42
CA LEU A 179 15.51 5.73 -12.87
C LEU A 179 15.18 4.35 -13.42
N GLU A 180 16.10 3.80 -14.19
CA GLU A 180 16.01 2.43 -14.65
C GLU A 180 16.13 1.45 -13.48
N TYR A 181 15.30 0.42 -13.49
CA TYR A 181 15.38 -0.64 -12.49
C TYR A 181 16.61 -1.53 -12.75
N ASN A 182 17.34 -1.92 -11.70
CA ASN A 182 18.58 -2.67 -11.78
C ASN A 182 19.77 -1.93 -12.42
N ASN A 183 19.75 -0.60 -12.39
CA ASN A 183 20.86 0.22 -12.86
C ASN A 183 21.52 0.97 -11.68
N PRO A 184 22.57 0.40 -11.04
CA PRO A 184 23.24 1.04 -9.91
C PRO A 184 23.95 2.33 -10.30
N GLN A 185 24.49 2.43 -11.53
CA GLN A 185 25.18 3.63 -11.99
C GLN A 185 24.25 4.85 -12.02
N GLN A 186 23.02 4.70 -12.53
CA GLN A 186 22.05 5.81 -12.49
C GLN A 186 21.72 6.25 -11.07
N LEU A 187 21.70 5.32 -10.10
CA LEU A 187 21.55 5.68 -8.68
C LEU A 187 22.73 6.52 -8.18
N GLU A 188 23.95 6.09 -8.45
CA GLU A 188 25.17 6.82 -8.08
C GLU A 188 25.18 8.20 -8.66
N ASP A 189 24.89 8.34 -9.95
CA ASP A 189 24.83 9.62 -10.65
C ASP A 189 23.75 10.54 -10.07
N ALA A 190 22.56 10.00 -9.74
CA ALA A 190 21.49 10.76 -9.13
C ALA A 190 21.85 11.26 -7.73
N PHE A 191 22.51 10.44 -6.93
CA PHE A 191 22.97 10.85 -5.60
C PHE A 191 24.18 11.80 -5.68
N ALA A 192 25.06 11.66 -6.65
CA ALA A 192 26.15 12.61 -6.88
C ALA A 192 25.61 14.01 -7.21
N GLN A 193 24.53 14.09 -7.98
CA GLN A 193 23.96 15.36 -8.41
C GLN A 193 22.99 15.97 -7.40
N TRP A 194 22.16 15.16 -6.69
CA TRP A 194 21.07 15.66 -5.82
C TRP A 194 21.03 15.02 -4.44
N GLY A 195 22.12 14.39 -3.97
CA GLY A 195 22.10 13.63 -2.72
C GLY A 195 21.56 14.40 -1.52
N ASP A 196 21.83 15.71 -1.43
CA ASP A 196 21.37 16.57 -0.33
C ASP A 196 19.89 16.98 -0.44
N ASP A 197 19.27 16.79 -1.60
CA ASP A 197 17.86 17.11 -1.85
C ASP A 197 16.94 15.89 -1.83
N ILE A 198 17.53 14.68 -1.92
CA ILE A 198 16.76 13.43 -1.97
C ILE A 198 16.20 13.12 -0.57
N ALA A 199 14.87 13.15 -0.46
CA ALA A 199 14.15 12.75 0.74
C ALA A 199 14.09 11.23 0.90
N CYS A 200 13.80 10.52 -0.18
CA CYS A 200 13.67 9.07 -0.15
C CYS A 200 13.88 8.42 -1.51
N VAL A 201 14.22 7.14 -1.45
CA VAL A 201 14.13 6.18 -2.55
C VAL A 201 13.01 5.20 -2.23
N ILE A 202 12.10 4.95 -3.18
CA ILE A 202 11.04 3.95 -3.05
C ILE A 202 11.23 2.85 -4.10
N VAL A 203 11.17 1.58 -3.65
CA VAL A 203 11.46 0.43 -4.50
C VAL A 203 10.61 -0.79 -4.14
N GLU A 204 10.20 -1.57 -5.14
CA GLU A 204 9.82 -2.98 -4.98
C GLU A 204 11.08 -3.83 -5.15
N ALA A 205 11.52 -4.58 -4.13
CA ALA A 205 12.69 -5.45 -4.27
C ALA A 205 12.46 -6.61 -5.26
N VAL A 206 11.18 -6.95 -5.51
CA VAL A 206 10.72 -7.74 -6.65
C VAL A 206 9.56 -6.97 -7.28
N ALA A 207 9.76 -6.41 -8.45
CA ALA A 207 8.78 -5.59 -9.13
C ALA A 207 7.68 -6.46 -9.75
N GLY A 208 6.56 -6.58 -9.02
CA GLY A 208 5.46 -7.46 -9.40
C GLY A 208 4.76 -7.03 -10.68
N ASN A 209 4.51 -5.74 -10.84
CA ASN A 209 3.75 -5.19 -11.96
C ASN A 209 4.50 -5.19 -13.31
N MET A 210 5.82 -5.33 -13.29
CA MET A 210 6.63 -5.51 -14.50
C MET A 210 7.01 -6.97 -14.75
N ASN A 211 6.11 -7.90 -14.41
CA ASN A 211 6.24 -9.34 -14.62
C ASN A 211 7.31 -10.00 -13.74
N MET A 212 7.32 -9.67 -12.44
CA MET A 212 8.18 -10.25 -11.40
C MET A 212 9.69 -10.08 -11.70
N VAL A 213 10.11 -8.90 -12.12
CA VAL A 213 11.53 -8.61 -12.27
C VAL A 213 12.17 -8.48 -10.87
N ARG A 214 13.22 -9.25 -10.65
CA ARG A 214 13.94 -9.27 -9.38
C ARG A 214 14.97 -8.15 -9.33
N GLY A 215 15.11 -7.51 -8.18
CA GLY A 215 16.21 -6.61 -7.91
C GLY A 215 17.54 -7.37 -7.84
N ASN A 216 18.55 -6.88 -8.54
CA ASN A 216 19.91 -7.42 -8.42
C ASN A 216 20.47 -7.10 -7.03
N PRO A 217 21.15 -8.04 -6.37
CA PRO A 217 21.73 -7.81 -5.05
C PRO A 217 22.65 -6.59 -4.97
N GLU A 218 23.43 -6.34 -6.01
CA GLU A 218 24.29 -5.18 -6.12
C GLU A 218 23.49 -3.87 -6.14
N PHE A 219 22.49 -3.78 -7.00
CA PHE A 219 21.59 -2.63 -7.09
C PHE A 219 20.92 -2.31 -5.75
N LEU A 220 20.43 -3.34 -5.06
CA LEU A 220 19.75 -3.17 -3.77
C LEU A 220 20.72 -2.75 -2.66
N ARG A 221 21.95 -3.29 -2.66
CA ARG A 221 23.02 -2.90 -1.72
C ARG A 221 23.46 -1.45 -1.96
N THR A 222 23.77 -1.08 -3.21
CA THR A 222 24.16 0.28 -3.58
C THR A 222 23.10 1.28 -3.16
N MET A 223 21.82 0.96 -3.36
CA MET A 223 20.71 1.79 -2.93
C MET A 223 20.71 2.02 -1.42
N ARG A 224 20.91 0.96 -0.62
CA ARG A 224 20.97 1.09 0.85
C ARG A 224 22.16 1.93 1.28
N GLU A 225 23.32 1.69 0.71
CA GLU A 225 24.56 2.41 1.01
C GLU A 225 24.42 3.91 0.71
N LEU A 226 23.93 4.25 -0.47
CA LEU A 226 23.71 5.64 -0.87
C LEU A 226 22.68 6.35 0.01
N CYS A 227 21.55 5.70 0.32
CA CYS A 227 20.57 6.26 1.24
C CYS A 227 21.19 6.53 2.62
N THR A 228 22.01 5.60 3.13
CA THR A 228 22.71 5.77 4.42
C THR A 228 23.70 6.91 4.38
N LYS A 229 24.55 6.96 3.35
CA LYS A 229 25.59 7.98 3.17
C LYS A 229 25.01 9.40 3.10
N HIS A 230 23.91 9.57 2.38
CA HIS A 230 23.29 10.88 2.17
C HIS A 230 22.15 11.20 3.13
N GLY A 231 21.82 10.31 4.06
CA GLY A 231 20.71 10.50 5.01
C GLY A 231 19.33 10.54 4.33
N ALA A 232 19.17 9.91 3.17
CA ALA A 232 17.89 9.70 2.51
C ALA A 232 17.17 8.49 3.11
N VAL A 233 15.84 8.49 3.10
CA VAL A 233 15.02 7.39 3.63
C VAL A 233 14.84 6.31 2.55
N LEU A 234 15.22 5.08 2.84
CA LEU A 234 14.89 3.94 1.98
C LEU A 234 13.51 3.38 2.34
N ILE A 235 12.59 3.44 1.39
CA ILE A 235 11.24 2.87 1.49
C ILE A 235 11.17 1.60 0.65
N VAL A 236 10.98 0.44 1.30
CA VAL A 236 10.72 -0.81 0.58
C VAL A 236 9.22 -1.06 0.51
N ASP A 237 8.72 -1.18 -0.72
CA ASP A 237 7.33 -1.51 -1.01
C ASP A 237 7.14 -3.03 -1.00
N GLU A 238 6.59 -3.51 0.10
CA GLU A 238 6.24 -4.92 0.33
C GLU A 238 4.74 -5.21 0.09
N VAL A 239 4.03 -4.32 -0.58
CA VAL A 239 2.59 -4.50 -0.84
C VAL A 239 2.32 -5.79 -1.63
N MET A 240 3.24 -6.17 -2.56
CA MET A 240 3.17 -7.45 -3.29
C MET A 240 3.92 -8.58 -2.58
N THR A 241 5.06 -8.30 -1.99
CA THR A 241 6.06 -9.27 -1.55
C THR A 241 5.97 -9.62 -0.08
N GLY A 242 5.41 -8.72 0.74
CA GLY A 242 5.26 -8.92 2.17
C GLY A 242 4.48 -10.18 2.51
N PHE A 243 5.03 -11.01 3.38
CA PHE A 243 4.49 -12.31 3.80
C PHE A 243 4.30 -13.34 2.65
N ARG A 244 4.74 -13.00 1.44
CA ARG A 244 4.60 -13.84 0.25
C ARG A 244 5.91 -14.51 -0.14
N VAL A 245 6.99 -13.76 -0.32
CA VAL A 245 8.29 -14.30 -0.78
C VAL A 245 9.09 -14.91 0.36
N ALA A 246 8.90 -14.39 1.56
CA ALA A 246 9.40 -14.92 2.83
C ALA A 246 8.49 -14.38 3.95
N GLN A 247 8.62 -14.91 5.16
CA GLN A 247 7.85 -14.47 6.33
C GLN A 247 8.05 -12.97 6.61
N GLY A 248 9.26 -12.47 6.51
CA GLY A 248 9.61 -11.05 6.64
C GLY A 248 9.63 -10.27 5.32
N GLY A 249 9.04 -10.82 4.23
CA GLY A 249 8.98 -10.18 2.93
C GLY A 249 10.27 -10.28 2.10
N ALA A 250 10.34 -9.50 1.03
CA ALA A 250 11.52 -9.44 0.16
C ALA A 250 12.73 -8.83 0.86
N GLN A 251 12.54 -7.90 1.78
CA GLN A 251 13.62 -7.32 2.58
C GLN A 251 14.37 -8.39 3.37
N ALA A 252 13.67 -9.34 3.99
CA ALA A 252 14.29 -10.46 4.70
C ALA A 252 14.97 -11.42 3.72
N PHE A 253 14.38 -11.67 2.55
CA PHE A 253 14.95 -12.54 1.53
C PHE A 253 16.27 -12.01 0.96
N TYR A 254 16.39 -10.69 0.77
CA TYR A 254 17.59 -10.04 0.24
C TYR A 254 18.55 -9.50 1.32
N GLY A 255 18.18 -9.57 2.59
CA GLY A 255 18.97 -8.98 3.68
C GLY A 255 19.06 -7.45 3.61
N ILE A 256 17.96 -6.77 3.19
CA ILE A 256 17.89 -5.32 3.12
C ILE A 256 17.23 -4.80 4.38
N GLU A 257 17.81 -3.78 4.99
CA GLU A 257 17.23 -3.06 6.12
C GLU A 257 16.67 -1.71 5.66
N PRO A 258 15.37 -1.60 5.35
CA PRO A 258 14.75 -0.34 4.99
C PRO A 258 14.56 0.57 6.21
N ASP A 259 14.45 1.86 5.96
CA ASP A 259 14.05 2.84 6.99
C ASP A 259 12.52 2.85 7.19
N LEU A 260 11.78 2.66 6.10
CA LEU A 260 10.32 2.50 6.09
C LEU A 260 9.92 1.33 5.19
N THR A 261 8.84 0.66 5.57
CA THR A 261 8.22 -0.45 4.82
C THR A 261 6.74 -0.15 4.59
N MET A 262 6.26 -0.48 3.40
CA MET A 262 4.84 -0.46 3.06
C MET A 262 4.32 -1.89 2.97
N LEU A 263 3.14 -2.14 3.54
CA LEU A 263 2.43 -3.42 3.51
C LEU A 263 1.01 -3.24 2.97
N GLY A 264 0.50 -4.28 2.33
CA GLY A 264 -0.88 -4.31 1.83
C GLY A 264 -1.25 -5.73 1.41
N LYS A 265 -2.28 -5.85 0.60
CA LYS A 265 -2.72 -7.13 0.01
C LYS A 265 -2.83 -8.27 1.04
N VAL A 266 -1.77 -9.08 1.24
CA VAL A 266 -1.77 -10.25 2.14
C VAL A 266 -2.18 -9.87 3.57
N ILE A 267 -1.69 -8.75 4.10
CA ILE A 267 -2.03 -8.31 5.47
C ILE A 267 -3.55 -8.07 5.65
N GLY A 268 -4.24 -7.73 4.57
CA GLY A 268 -5.69 -7.51 4.57
C GLY A 268 -6.51 -8.78 4.45
N GLY A 269 -5.94 -9.88 3.92
CA GLY A 269 -6.66 -11.14 3.73
C GLY A 269 -7.93 -11.01 2.87
N GLY A 270 -7.99 -10.01 1.98
CA GLY A 270 -9.16 -9.64 1.17
C GLY A 270 -9.90 -8.42 1.67
N MET A 271 -9.67 -7.97 2.90
CA MET A 271 -10.23 -6.73 3.45
C MET A 271 -9.36 -5.52 3.06
N PRO A 272 -9.92 -4.29 3.06
CA PRO A 272 -9.19 -3.08 2.73
C PRO A 272 -8.26 -2.64 3.88
N VAL A 273 -7.19 -3.41 4.10
CA VAL A 273 -6.20 -3.16 5.14
C VAL A 273 -4.82 -3.11 4.50
N ALA A 274 -4.07 -2.10 4.89
CA ALA A 274 -2.67 -1.91 4.57
C ALA A 274 -1.95 -1.27 5.76
N ALA A 275 -0.64 -1.13 5.70
CA ALA A 275 0.14 -0.49 6.74
C ALA A 275 1.39 0.16 6.16
N PHE A 276 1.95 1.12 6.89
CA PHE A 276 3.31 1.56 6.75
C PHE A 276 3.96 1.65 8.14
N GLY A 277 5.25 1.51 8.16
CA GLY A 277 5.99 1.56 9.42
C GLY A 277 7.48 1.50 9.17
N GLY A 278 8.27 1.49 10.23
CA GLY A 278 9.72 1.44 10.16
C GLY A 278 10.36 1.96 11.43
N ARG A 279 11.53 2.55 11.29
CA ARG A 279 12.35 3.06 12.37
C ARG A 279 11.59 4.02 13.26
N ARG A 280 11.72 3.83 14.57
CA ARG A 280 10.97 4.57 15.60
C ARG A 280 11.12 6.08 15.49
N GLU A 281 12.34 6.58 15.28
CA GLU A 281 12.62 8.00 15.20
C GLU A 281 11.96 8.68 14.00
N ILE A 282 11.75 7.93 12.89
CA ILE A 282 11.01 8.41 11.73
C ILE A 282 9.52 8.39 12.05
N MET A 283 9.00 7.26 12.51
CA MET A 283 7.57 7.09 12.79
C MET A 283 7.04 8.04 13.86
N GLN A 284 7.85 8.42 14.84
CA GLN A 284 7.47 9.39 15.88
C GLN A 284 7.21 10.81 15.36
N GLN A 285 7.62 11.14 14.14
CA GLN A 285 7.28 12.44 13.53
C GLN A 285 5.77 12.64 13.35
N ILE A 286 5.00 11.55 13.27
CA ILE A 286 3.54 11.62 13.17
C ILE A 286 2.83 11.52 14.52
N ALA A 287 3.55 11.27 15.60
CA ALA A 287 3.05 11.31 16.98
C ALA A 287 3.35 12.67 17.63
N PRO A 288 2.51 13.17 18.49
CA PRO A 288 1.17 12.77 18.93
C PRO A 288 0.04 13.32 18.04
N LEU A 289 0.37 13.93 16.91
CA LEU A 289 -0.54 14.77 16.10
C LEU A 289 -1.60 14.00 15.29
N GLY A 290 -1.66 12.66 15.42
CA GLY A 290 -2.68 11.89 14.75
C GLY A 290 -2.39 11.60 13.27
N LEU A 291 -3.41 11.36 12.47
CA LEU A 291 -3.31 10.90 11.08
C LEU A 291 -2.53 11.86 10.19
N PRO A 292 -1.64 11.36 9.31
CA PRO A 292 -1.06 12.16 8.25
C PRO A 292 -2.19 12.73 7.39
N GLY A 293 -2.44 14.01 7.47
CA GLY A 293 -3.47 14.68 6.67
C GLY A 293 -4.32 15.71 7.42
N ARG A 294 -4.46 15.63 8.75
CA ARG A 294 -5.22 16.64 9.49
C ARG A 294 -4.37 17.76 10.11
N HIS A 295 -3.12 17.51 10.39
CA HIS A 295 -2.22 18.57 10.86
C HIS A 295 -0.85 18.38 10.25
N ALA A 296 -0.36 19.44 9.65
CA ALA A 296 0.97 19.54 9.11
C ALA A 296 2.00 19.01 10.14
N PHE A 297 3.00 18.32 9.62
CA PHE A 297 4.23 18.07 10.37
C PHE A 297 4.58 19.34 11.17
N ARG A 298 4.88 19.22 12.45
CA ARG A 298 5.43 20.34 13.21
C ARG A 298 6.55 20.92 12.36
N GLN A 299 6.46 22.22 12.09
CA GLN A 299 7.59 22.95 11.53
C GLN A 299 8.83 22.58 12.35
N PRO A 300 10.00 22.36 11.71
CA PRO A 300 11.22 22.03 12.42
C PRO A 300 11.36 23.02 13.57
N ARG A 301 11.56 22.49 14.78
CA ARG A 301 11.83 23.33 15.95
C ARG A 301 12.90 24.30 15.50
N ARG A 302 12.58 25.60 15.46
CA ARG A 302 13.58 26.66 15.33
C ARG A 302 14.67 26.27 16.30
N ARG A 303 15.86 25.94 15.82
CA ARG A 303 17.06 25.84 16.65
C ARG A 303 17.02 27.09 17.53
N ARG A 304 16.91 26.91 18.83
CA ARG A 304 17.17 27.99 19.75
C ARG A 304 18.57 28.49 19.39
N LEU A 305 18.64 29.63 18.74
CA LEU A 305 19.84 30.40 18.72
C LEU A 305 20.21 30.57 20.18
N ARG A 306 21.35 30.04 20.57
CA ARG A 306 21.92 30.27 21.90
C ARG A 306 21.90 31.77 22.10
N SER A 307 21.25 32.18 23.16
CA SER A 307 21.34 33.53 23.66
C SER A 307 22.82 33.90 23.79
N CYS A 308 23.27 34.80 22.97
CA CYS A 308 24.48 35.58 23.27
C CYS A 308 24.12 36.55 24.39
N ASP A 309 25.01 36.61 25.31
CA ASP A 309 25.13 37.34 26.54
C ASP A 309 24.56 38.77 26.52
N PRO A 310 23.95 39.24 27.65
CA PRO A 310 23.43 40.60 27.73
C PRO A 310 24.50 41.55 28.31
N GLN A 311 25.17 42.26 27.45
CA GLN A 311 25.80 43.53 27.88
C GLN A 311 25.51 44.63 26.86
N GLY A 312 24.69 45.53 27.32
CA GLY A 312 24.37 46.88 27.03
C GLY A 312 24.81 47.53 25.72
N HIS A 313 23.83 48.18 25.08
CA HIS A 313 23.90 49.63 24.85
C HIS A 313 22.52 50.17 24.42
N SER A 314 22.10 51.20 25.07
CA SER A 314 20.97 52.08 24.84
C SER A 314 21.06 52.77 23.49
N GLY A 315 19.95 52.91 22.74
CA GLY A 315 19.90 53.85 21.60
C GLY A 315 18.68 53.68 20.68
N SER A 316 17.66 54.51 20.96
CA SER A 316 16.75 55.18 20.00
C SER A 316 16.00 54.39 18.92
N GLY A 317 14.72 54.30 19.08
CA GLY A 317 13.70 54.87 18.21
C GLY A 317 13.44 54.23 16.85
N LEU A 318 12.38 53.41 16.74
CA LEU A 318 11.61 53.28 15.51
C LEU A 318 10.12 53.14 15.79
N PRO A 319 9.23 53.69 14.98
CA PRO A 319 7.83 53.93 15.36
C PRO A 319 6.96 52.69 15.21
N ARG A 320 6.10 52.48 16.18
CA ARG A 320 5.03 51.48 16.15
C ARG A 320 3.96 51.90 15.14
N GLN A 321 3.82 51.17 14.05
CA GLN A 321 2.61 51.23 13.22
C GLN A 321 1.50 50.40 13.89
N ALA A 322 0.47 51.11 14.34
CA ALA A 322 -0.73 50.53 14.94
C ALA A 322 -1.67 50.04 13.82
N PHE A 323 -1.99 48.76 13.84
CA PHE A 323 -3.10 48.23 13.04
C PHE A 323 -4.43 48.55 13.75
N PRO A 324 -5.49 49.02 13.04
CA PRO A 324 -6.76 49.37 13.67
C PRO A 324 -7.51 48.10 14.10
N ARG A 325 -7.88 48.04 15.38
CA ARG A 325 -8.80 47.05 15.92
C ARG A 325 -10.22 47.32 15.40
N ARG A 326 -10.83 46.42 14.65
CA ARG A 326 -12.27 46.45 14.33
C ARG A 326 -13.09 46.23 15.61
N ARG A 327 -13.93 47.19 15.97
CA ARG A 327 -14.92 47.10 17.06
C ARG A 327 -16.12 46.20 16.62
N PRO A 328 -16.70 45.42 17.55
CA PRO A 328 -17.96 44.72 17.29
C PRO A 328 -19.14 45.71 17.25
N PRO A 329 -20.26 45.39 16.52
CA PRO A 329 -21.39 46.29 16.42
C PRO A 329 -22.17 46.40 17.73
N ARG A 330 -22.53 47.63 18.05
CA ARG A 330 -23.33 47.98 19.23
C ARG A 330 -24.78 47.51 19.05
N GLN A 331 -25.35 46.92 20.09
CA GLN A 331 -26.77 46.68 20.27
C GLN A 331 -27.47 48.05 20.49
N GLY A 332 -28.52 48.34 19.74
CA GLY A 332 -29.42 49.45 19.91
C GLY A 332 -30.80 48.97 20.48
N PRO A 333 -31.61 49.90 21.09
CA PRO A 333 -32.53 49.56 22.17
C PRO A 333 -33.94 49.19 21.73
N ASN A 334 -34.57 48.47 22.66
CA ASN A 334 -36.01 48.14 22.83
C ASN A 334 -37.06 49.00 22.12
N GLY A 335 -37.95 48.32 21.39
CA GLY A 335 -39.26 48.78 21.01
C GLY A 335 -40.32 47.73 21.29
N ARG A 336 -41.12 47.92 22.34
CA ARG A 336 -42.33 47.16 22.63
C ARG A 336 -43.38 47.40 21.55
N ARG A 337 -44.05 46.32 21.05
CA ARG A 337 -45.49 46.35 20.82
C ARG A 337 -46.09 44.93 20.68
N SER A 338 -47.11 44.80 21.44
CA SER A 338 -48.23 43.87 21.58
C SER A 338 -48.77 43.23 20.32
N GLY A 339 -49.22 41.98 20.45
CA GLY A 339 -50.50 41.61 19.95
C GLY A 339 -50.59 40.40 19.05
N LYS A 340 -51.30 39.41 19.59
CA LYS A 340 -52.15 38.40 18.94
C LYS A 340 -51.55 37.04 18.57
N ARG A 341 -52.02 36.09 19.34
CA ARG A 341 -51.95 34.64 19.15
C ARG A 341 -52.63 34.23 17.85
N HIS A 342 -51.93 33.41 17.07
CA HIS A 342 -52.56 32.42 16.19
C HIS A 342 -51.82 31.12 16.26
N HIS A 343 -52.46 30.11 16.83
CA HIS A 343 -52.09 28.72 16.77
C HIS A 343 -52.15 28.24 15.30
N VAL A 344 -51.03 27.81 14.75
CA VAL A 344 -51.01 26.96 13.56
C VAL A 344 -50.17 25.72 13.90
N LEU A 345 -50.86 24.64 14.14
CA LEU A 345 -50.34 23.29 14.23
C LEU A 345 -49.73 22.90 12.85
N ARG A 346 -48.42 22.98 12.69
CA ARG A 346 -47.75 22.34 11.58
C ARG A 346 -47.31 20.93 12.02
N ARG A 347 -48.07 19.92 11.55
CA ARG A 347 -47.66 18.52 11.53
C ARG A 347 -46.32 18.40 10.77
N GLN A 348 -45.23 18.15 11.46
CA GLN A 348 -43.99 17.64 10.86
C GLN A 348 -44.20 16.19 10.47
N ARG A 349 -44.34 15.92 9.17
CA ARG A 349 -44.25 14.59 8.60
C ARG A 349 -42.78 14.11 8.77
N ARG A 350 -42.55 13.15 9.63
CA ARG A 350 -41.31 12.38 9.68
C ARG A 350 -41.15 11.61 8.37
N ARG A 351 -40.23 12.04 7.51
CA ARG A 351 -39.78 11.23 6.38
C ARG A 351 -38.87 10.14 6.94
N HIS A 352 -39.36 8.92 6.99
CA HIS A 352 -38.54 7.74 7.19
C HIS A 352 -37.62 7.60 5.97
N VAL A 353 -36.32 7.76 6.19
CA VAL A 353 -35.30 7.32 5.25
C VAL A 353 -35.23 5.80 5.37
N ARG A 354 -35.74 5.08 4.39
CA ARG A 354 -35.58 3.63 4.27
C ARG A 354 -34.13 3.36 3.85
N PRO A 355 -33.42 2.42 4.50
CA PRO A 355 -32.15 1.97 4.01
C PRO A 355 -32.34 1.20 2.70
N LEU A 356 -31.58 1.59 1.68
CA LEU A 356 -31.48 0.90 0.39
C LEU A 356 -30.57 -0.32 0.54
N LEU A 357 -31.07 -1.38 1.18
CA LEU A 357 -30.53 -2.72 1.03
C LEU A 357 -31.71 -3.62 0.60
N PRO A 358 -31.67 -4.21 -0.59
CA PRO A 358 -32.67 -5.19 -0.97
C PRO A 358 -32.51 -6.45 -0.11
N ALA A 359 -33.60 -6.85 0.55
CA ALA A 359 -33.68 -8.12 1.24
C ALA A 359 -33.52 -9.26 0.22
N VAL A 360 -32.40 -9.95 0.27
CA VAL A 360 -32.20 -11.21 -0.46
C VAL A 360 -33.03 -12.26 0.28
N ARG A 361 -34.13 -12.68 -0.31
CA ARG A 361 -34.87 -13.86 0.15
C ARG A 361 -34.02 -15.10 -0.13
N PRO A 362 -33.88 -16.03 0.83
CA PRO A 362 -33.19 -17.27 0.58
C PRO A 362 -33.96 -18.13 -0.42
N ALA A 363 -33.39 -18.37 -1.59
CA ALA A 363 -33.90 -19.33 -2.53
C ALA A 363 -33.68 -20.75 -1.95
N ARG A 364 -34.76 -21.52 -1.88
CA ARG A 364 -34.72 -22.92 -1.45
C ARG A 364 -33.77 -23.73 -2.33
N LEU A 365 -32.73 -24.29 -1.72
CA LEU A 365 -31.83 -25.26 -2.33
C LEU A 365 -32.63 -26.50 -2.76
N ARG A 366 -32.80 -26.66 -4.07
CA ARG A 366 -33.07 -27.97 -4.66
C ARG A 366 -31.73 -28.66 -4.87
N ARG A 367 -31.53 -29.80 -4.20
CA ARG A 367 -30.44 -30.74 -4.47
C ARG A 367 -30.56 -31.19 -5.93
N ARG A 368 -29.51 -31.03 -6.70
CA ARG A 368 -29.20 -31.84 -7.87
C ARG A 368 -27.70 -32.10 -7.84
N ASP A 369 -27.41 -33.33 -7.47
CA ASP A 369 -26.14 -34.00 -7.74
C ASP A 369 -26.07 -34.24 -9.24
N GLU A 370 -24.96 -33.87 -9.83
CA GLU A 370 -24.26 -34.36 -11.01
C GLU A 370 -23.48 -33.21 -11.66
N VAL A 371 -22.26 -33.03 -11.19
CA VAL A 371 -21.29 -32.17 -11.88
C VAL A 371 -20.56 -33.04 -12.88
N ARG A 372 -20.88 -32.89 -14.18
CA ARG A 372 -20.08 -33.48 -15.25
C ARG A 372 -18.70 -32.82 -15.27
N HIS A 373 -17.66 -33.62 -15.14
CA HIS A 373 -16.27 -33.25 -15.37
C HIS A 373 -16.09 -32.83 -16.84
N GLY A 374 -15.99 -31.53 -17.12
CA GLY A 374 -15.76 -31.12 -18.50
C GLY A 374 -15.35 -29.70 -18.78
N ASP A 375 -15.72 -28.70 -17.95
CA ASP A 375 -15.59 -27.31 -18.37
C ASP A 375 -14.84 -26.44 -17.36
N VAL A 376 -13.55 -26.72 -17.10
CA VAL A 376 -12.66 -25.85 -16.35
C VAL A 376 -11.77 -25.10 -17.34
N GLN A 377 -11.95 -23.78 -17.46
CA GLN A 377 -11.08 -22.92 -18.27
C GLN A 377 -10.28 -21.96 -17.38
N PRO A 378 -8.99 -21.72 -17.68
CA PRO A 378 -8.22 -20.71 -16.99
C PRO A 378 -8.73 -19.30 -17.32
N LEU A 379 -8.78 -18.42 -16.32
CA LEU A 379 -9.16 -17.00 -16.45
C LEU A 379 -8.14 -16.14 -17.19
N LEU A 380 -6.96 -16.67 -17.51
CA LEU A 380 -5.95 -15.95 -18.26
C LEU A 380 -6.33 -15.85 -19.74
N PRO A 381 -6.29 -14.67 -20.35
CA PRO A 381 -6.49 -14.50 -21.77
C PRO A 381 -5.41 -15.26 -22.55
N ARG A 382 -5.81 -16.00 -23.56
CA ARG A 382 -4.88 -16.60 -24.52
C ARG A 382 -4.20 -15.46 -25.28
N HIS A 383 -2.92 -15.18 -25.01
CA HIS A 383 -2.08 -14.41 -25.91
C HIS A 383 -1.87 -15.24 -27.19
N ALA A 384 -2.73 -15.05 -28.15
CA ALA A 384 -2.47 -15.44 -29.53
C ALA A 384 -1.53 -14.40 -30.13
N ARG A 385 -0.23 -14.60 -30.01
CA ARG A 385 0.88 -14.11 -30.84
C ARG A 385 2.15 -13.88 -30.02
N ALA A 386 2.75 -14.96 -29.56
CA ALA A 386 4.19 -15.04 -29.31
C ALA A 386 4.67 -16.47 -29.57
N ARG A 387 4.29 -17.03 -30.73
CA ARG A 387 4.95 -18.19 -31.27
C ARG A 387 6.07 -17.73 -32.18
N ARG A 388 7.20 -17.36 -31.60
CA ARG A 388 8.57 -17.51 -32.15
C ARG A 388 9.53 -17.09 -31.03
N LEU A 389 10.47 -18.01 -30.75
CA LEU A 389 11.57 -17.89 -29.80
C LEU A 389 11.31 -18.46 -28.37
N LEU A 390 11.12 -19.76 -28.28
CA LEU A 390 11.62 -20.56 -27.15
C LEU A 390 11.83 -22.00 -27.66
N ARG A 391 13.05 -22.31 -28.11
CA ARG A 391 13.50 -23.70 -28.26
C ARG A 391 13.73 -24.27 -26.86
N PRO A 392 13.26 -25.50 -26.57
CA PRO A 392 13.51 -26.12 -25.29
C PRO A 392 14.99 -26.51 -25.19
N VAL A 393 15.70 -25.96 -24.22
CA VAL A 393 17.00 -26.43 -23.77
C VAL A 393 16.74 -27.75 -23.02
N ARG A 394 17.15 -28.87 -23.61
CA ARG A 394 17.17 -30.19 -22.96
C ARG A 394 18.26 -30.17 -21.89
N LEU A 395 17.91 -30.04 -20.65
CA LEU A 395 18.77 -30.40 -19.53
C LEU A 395 18.65 -31.92 -19.28
N ARG A 396 19.62 -32.68 -19.84
CA ARG A 396 19.92 -34.02 -19.37
C ARG A 396 20.84 -33.90 -18.17
N GLY A 397 20.35 -34.15 -16.99
CA GLY A 397 21.12 -34.36 -15.78
C GLY A 397 20.55 -35.54 -15.03
N ARG A 398 21.22 -36.70 -15.17
CA ARG A 398 20.93 -37.93 -14.39
C ARG A 398 21.34 -37.64 -12.94
N LEU A 399 20.38 -37.63 -12.02
CA LEU A 399 20.66 -37.87 -10.61
C LEU A 399 20.64 -39.39 -10.36
N ARG A 400 21.79 -39.97 -10.09
CA ARG A 400 21.92 -41.32 -9.50
C ARG A 400 21.65 -41.18 -8.01
N LEU A 401 20.67 -41.91 -7.53
CA LEU A 401 20.47 -42.24 -6.13
C LEU A 401 21.36 -43.46 -5.83
N ASP A 402 22.43 -43.27 -5.08
CA ASP A 402 23.16 -44.37 -4.46
C ASP A 402 22.71 -44.53 -3.01
N HIS A 403 21.96 -45.61 -2.78
CA HIS A 403 21.74 -46.18 -1.46
C HIS A 403 23.01 -46.94 -1.06
N ALA A 404 23.61 -46.56 0.04
CA ALA A 404 24.56 -47.41 0.76
C ALA A 404 24.19 -47.49 2.23
N HIS A 405 23.64 -48.62 2.60
CA HIS A 405 23.65 -49.16 3.95
C HIS A 405 25.10 -49.40 4.40
N ARG A 406 25.45 -49.05 5.62
CA ARG A 406 26.28 -49.88 6.53
C ARG A 406 26.08 -49.52 7.98
N ARG A 407 25.97 -50.58 8.74
CA ARG A 407 25.77 -50.73 10.17
C ARG A 407 27.06 -50.46 10.96
N SER A 408 26.80 -50.11 12.24
CA SER A 408 27.54 -50.46 13.48
C SER A 408 29.02 -50.06 13.59
N ASP A 409 29.38 -49.31 14.62
CA ASP A 409 29.97 -49.93 15.81
C ASP A 409 30.08 -48.92 16.97
N ARG A 410 29.80 -49.47 18.16
CA ARG A 410 30.01 -48.85 19.46
C ARG A 410 31.48 -48.94 19.82
N ARG A 411 32.04 -47.92 20.48
CA ARG A 411 32.86 -48.03 21.71
C ARG A 411 33.31 -46.66 22.20
N ASP A 412 32.96 -46.46 23.44
CA ASP A 412 33.64 -45.84 24.55
C ASP A 412 35.05 -45.23 24.28
N HIS A 413 35.25 -44.01 24.77
CA HIS A 413 36.26 -43.73 25.79
C HIS A 413 36.07 -42.35 26.42
N ARG A 414 35.97 -42.44 27.74
CA ARG A 414 36.03 -41.36 28.73
C ARG A 414 37.38 -40.62 28.71
N ARG A 415 37.31 -39.36 29.14
CA ARG A 415 38.17 -38.68 30.13
C ARG A 415 38.91 -37.43 29.69
N ARG A 416 38.71 -36.48 30.57
CA ARG A 416 39.57 -35.39 31.08
C ARG A 416 39.55 -34.11 30.25
N SER A 417 38.96 -33.10 30.80
CA SER A 417 39.30 -32.17 31.92
C SER A 417 40.39 -31.17 31.61
N ARG A 418 40.05 -29.93 31.92
CA ARG A 418 40.90 -28.77 32.34
C ARG A 418 41.37 -27.85 31.22
N ASP A 419 40.88 -26.69 31.30
CA ASP A 419 41.27 -25.41 31.93
C ASP A 419 41.99 -24.45 30.97
N VAL A 420 41.56 -23.23 31.10
CA VAL A 420 42.33 -21.96 31.14
C VAL A 420 42.45 -21.17 29.82
N CYS A 421 41.84 -20.13 29.79
CA CYS A 421 41.88 -18.67 29.69
C CYS A 421 40.77 -18.12 28.88
#